data_8d79f61913269e43d405154fd990d420
#
_entry.id   8d79f61913269e43d405154fd990d420
#
_cell.length_a   1.000
_cell.length_b   1.000
_cell.length_c   1.000
_cell.angle_alpha   90.00
_cell.angle_beta   90.00
_cell.angle_gamma   90.00
#
_symmetry.space_group_name_H-M   'P 1'
#
loop_
_entity.id
_entity.type
_entity.pdbx_description
1 polymer ?
#
loop_
_entity_poly.entity_id
_entity_poly.type
_entity_poly.pdbx_seq_one_letter_code
_entity_poly.pdbx_strand_id
1 'polypeptide(L)'
;MLQPQSKFSLKYLFILILCSGLLPILTLPTQGASSPFRPFLLISHVDTIPVTGKKDTATKQAKVDTLNLKLSADSITSPVDHKAEDSMILEVDSRKMLLYGKTEIKYDDLQVNAPTIVFDQQSQYVTAKMGRDTAGIVTGMAKMKQGETITVSDSLRFNFKSQKGLTYSSFFQQDELYNFAEKVKKIDPETFFAARGRFTTCNLDTPHFAFRFSRAKFINKKLVVT
;
A
#
# COMPACT_ATOMS: atom_id res chain seq x y z
N MET A 1 -24.42 -13.73 -45.26
CA MET A 1 -24.31 -12.75 -44.18
C MET A 1 -22.84 -12.37 -44.06
N LEU A 2 -22.52 -11.15 -44.47
CA LEU A 2 -21.17 -10.68 -44.77
C LEU A 2 -20.54 -10.01 -43.55
N GLN A 3 -19.37 -10.47 -43.16
CA GLN A 3 -18.52 -9.77 -42.16
C GLN A 3 -17.85 -8.54 -42.77
N PRO A 4 -17.75 -7.40 -42.09
CA PRO A 4 -17.00 -6.25 -42.61
C PRO A 4 -15.49 -6.46 -42.33
N GLN A 5 -14.73 -6.46 -43.42
CA GLN A 5 -13.25 -6.43 -43.45
C GLN A 5 -12.75 -5.09 -42.89
N SER A 6 -11.89 -5.12 -41.88
CA SER A 6 -11.19 -3.94 -41.35
C SER A 6 -10.17 -3.47 -42.41
N LYS A 7 -10.40 -2.29 -42.97
CA LYS A 7 -9.44 -1.59 -43.85
C LYS A 7 -8.25 -1.14 -43.07
N PHE A 8 -7.16 -1.92 -43.08
CA PHE A 8 -5.85 -1.46 -42.66
C PHE A 8 -5.38 -0.34 -43.58
N SER A 9 -5.23 0.86 -43.04
CA SER A 9 -4.79 2.04 -43.78
C SER A 9 -3.32 1.91 -44.21
N LEU A 10 -3.11 1.95 -45.53
CA LEU A 10 -1.84 1.88 -46.25
C LEU A 10 -0.81 2.98 -45.81
N LYS A 11 -1.24 3.90 -44.96
CA LYS A 11 -0.37 5.01 -44.45
C LYS A 11 0.66 4.57 -43.42
N TYR A 12 0.49 3.44 -42.74
CA TYR A 12 1.46 2.94 -41.77
C TYR A 12 2.59 2.08 -42.34
N LEU A 13 2.45 1.66 -43.58
CA LEU A 13 3.51 0.89 -44.27
C LEU A 13 4.69 1.77 -44.72
N PHE A 14 4.46 3.09 -44.94
CA PHE A 14 5.52 4.02 -45.38
C PHE A 14 6.41 4.55 -44.25
N ILE A 15 6.00 4.45 -42.99
CA ILE A 15 6.76 4.96 -41.85
C ILE A 15 7.83 3.93 -41.39
N LEU A 16 7.66 2.66 -41.71
CA LEU A 16 8.56 1.59 -41.26
C LEU A 16 9.80 1.38 -42.13
N ILE A 17 9.83 1.98 -43.32
CA ILE A 17 10.94 1.84 -44.29
C ILE A 17 11.97 2.99 -44.20
N LEU A 18 11.65 4.10 -43.51
CA LEU A 18 12.54 5.27 -43.45
C LEU A 18 13.50 5.30 -42.25
N CYS A 19 13.47 4.32 -41.35
CA CYS A 19 14.33 4.25 -40.17
C CYS A 19 15.53 3.30 -40.25
N SER A 20 15.83 2.75 -41.43
CA SER A 20 16.95 1.82 -41.62
C SER A 20 18.13 2.42 -42.45
N GLY A 21 18.56 3.60 -42.12
CA GLY A 21 19.73 4.16 -42.81
C GLY A 21 20.42 5.25 -41.99
N LEU A 22 21.64 4.96 -41.61
CA LEU A 22 22.72 5.81 -41.13
C LEU A 22 22.96 5.83 -39.61
N LEU A 23 23.76 4.86 -39.17
CA LEU A 23 24.58 4.99 -37.98
C LEU A 23 26.05 5.28 -38.42
N PRO A 24 26.63 6.45 -38.11
CA PRO A 24 28.08 6.60 -38.11
C PRO A 24 28.64 6.10 -36.78
N ILE A 25 29.53 5.13 -36.88
CA ILE A 25 30.38 4.63 -35.78
C ILE A 25 31.30 5.79 -35.36
N LEU A 26 31.07 6.39 -34.22
CA LEU A 26 31.98 7.35 -33.59
C LEU A 26 32.81 6.57 -32.53
N THR A 27 34.01 6.16 -32.91
CA THR A 27 35.02 5.59 -32.01
C THR A 27 35.65 6.72 -31.19
N LEU A 28 35.39 6.77 -29.90
CA LEU A 28 36.08 7.64 -28.94
C LEU A 28 37.26 6.86 -28.34
N PRO A 29 38.47 7.46 -28.27
CA PRO A 29 39.62 6.83 -27.63
C PRO A 29 39.45 6.86 -26.10
N THR A 30 39.52 5.70 -25.47
CA THR A 30 39.62 5.55 -24.02
C THR A 30 40.98 6.00 -23.54
N GLN A 31 41.07 7.17 -22.91
CA GLN A 31 42.26 7.53 -22.13
C GLN A 31 42.11 6.91 -20.73
N GLY A 32 42.99 5.94 -20.46
CA GLY A 32 43.17 5.35 -19.17
C GLY A 32 43.81 6.35 -18.20
N ALA A 33 43.05 6.79 -17.22
CA ALA A 33 43.59 7.48 -16.06
C ALA A 33 43.90 6.45 -14.96
N SER A 34 45.17 6.08 -14.86
CA SER A 34 45.69 5.30 -13.75
C SER A 34 45.81 6.19 -12.50
N SER A 35 44.91 6.01 -11.56
CA SER A 35 45.08 6.59 -10.22
C SER A 35 46.01 5.68 -9.39
N PRO A 36 47.03 6.22 -8.72
CA PRO A 36 47.90 5.43 -7.86
C PRO A 36 47.16 5.03 -6.59
N PHE A 37 46.91 3.76 -6.47
CA PHE A 37 46.37 3.12 -5.27
C PHE A 37 47.46 3.20 -4.17
N ARG A 38 47.24 3.97 -3.12
CA ARG A 38 48.05 3.93 -1.90
C ARG A 38 47.54 2.77 -1.05
N PRO A 39 48.38 1.77 -0.71
CA PRO A 39 47.97 0.76 0.25
C PRO A 39 47.92 1.36 1.68
N PHE A 40 46.71 1.35 2.22
CA PHE A 40 46.52 1.65 3.63
C PHE A 40 46.90 0.41 4.44
N LEU A 41 48.02 0.50 5.16
CA LEU A 41 48.47 -0.56 6.07
C LEU A 41 47.53 -0.62 7.28
N LEU A 42 46.66 -1.62 7.29
CA LEU A 42 45.91 -2.01 8.48
C LEU A 42 46.84 -2.76 9.42
N ILE A 43 47.22 -2.12 10.50
CA ILE A 43 47.89 -2.78 11.65
C ILE A 43 46.78 -3.53 12.39
N SER A 44 46.70 -4.82 12.18
CA SER A 44 45.87 -5.72 13.00
C SER A 44 46.62 -6.08 14.27
N HIS A 45 46.24 -5.52 15.41
CA HIS A 45 46.58 -6.09 16.70
C HIS A 45 45.74 -7.36 16.89
N VAL A 46 46.40 -8.48 16.80
CA VAL A 46 45.87 -9.78 17.23
C VAL A 46 46.18 -9.97 18.68
N ASP A 47 45.21 -9.71 19.56
CA ASP A 47 45.28 -10.20 20.94
C ASP A 47 44.80 -11.66 20.94
N THR A 48 45.77 -12.53 21.12
CA THR A 48 45.57 -13.97 21.29
C THR A 48 45.22 -14.26 22.74
N ILE A 49 43.97 -14.54 23.05
CA ILE A 49 43.53 -15.10 24.34
C ILE A 49 43.41 -16.63 24.17
N PRO A 50 44.02 -17.44 25.06
CA PRO A 50 43.97 -18.90 24.95
C PRO A 50 42.57 -19.41 25.31
N VAL A 51 41.99 -20.16 24.37
CA VAL A 51 40.70 -20.85 24.55
C VAL A 51 40.96 -22.12 25.37
N THR A 52 40.61 -22.10 26.64
CA THR A 52 40.37 -23.31 27.43
C THR A 52 38.94 -23.73 27.26
N GLY A 53 38.72 -24.89 26.62
CA GLY A 53 37.40 -25.43 26.35
C GLY A 53 36.60 -25.75 27.60
N LYS A 54 35.35 -25.36 27.61
CA LYS A 54 34.29 -26.00 28.38
C LYS A 54 33.01 -25.99 27.57
N LYS A 55 32.48 -27.17 27.42
CA LYS A 55 31.25 -27.53 26.76
C LYS A 55 30.10 -27.07 27.68
N ASP A 56 29.31 -26.10 27.28
CA ASP A 56 28.13 -25.71 28.03
C ASP A 56 26.91 -25.54 27.08
N THR A 57 25.98 -26.42 27.31
CA THR A 57 24.54 -26.37 27.35
C THR A 57 23.88 -25.13 26.74
N ALA A 58 23.01 -25.34 25.75
CA ALA A 58 22.15 -24.36 25.14
C ALA A 58 21.30 -23.60 26.18
N THR A 59 21.75 -22.44 26.56
CA THR A 59 20.94 -21.49 27.34
C THR A 59 20.19 -20.62 26.34
N LYS A 60 18.85 -20.70 26.35
CA LYS A 60 17.97 -19.70 25.73
C LYS A 60 18.46 -18.32 26.15
N GLN A 61 19.02 -17.57 25.24
CA GLN A 61 19.28 -16.15 25.45
C GLN A 61 17.93 -15.46 25.66
N ALA A 62 17.60 -15.16 26.90
CA ALA A 62 16.59 -14.17 27.20
C ALA A 62 17.04 -12.87 26.54
N LYS A 63 16.21 -12.29 25.67
CA LYS A 63 16.38 -10.92 25.18
C LYS A 63 16.43 -10.02 26.42
N VAL A 64 17.63 -9.64 26.82
CA VAL A 64 17.82 -8.62 27.85
C VAL A 64 17.43 -7.30 27.19
N ASP A 65 16.27 -6.82 27.56
CA ASP A 65 15.81 -5.48 27.20
C ASP A 65 16.66 -4.50 28.03
N THR A 66 17.76 -4.03 27.47
CA THR A 66 18.74 -3.17 28.16
C THR A 66 18.24 -1.74 28.34
N LEU A 67 17.08 -1.39 27.82
CA LEU A 67 16.44 -0.11 27.99
C LEU A 67 15.05 -0.33 28.58
N ASN A 68 14.89 -0.09 29.88
CA ASN A 68 13.58 0.00 30.54
C ASN A 68 12.82 1.25 30.03
N LEU A 69 12.55 1.29 28.73
CA LEU A 69 11.74 2.33 28.11
C LEU A 69 10.28 2.08 28.48
N LYS A 70 9.77 2.90 29.35
CA LYS A 70 8.35 2.94 29.65
C LYS A 70 7.62 3.45 28.40
N LEU A 71 7.00 2.54 27.64
CA LEU A 71 6.17 2.93 26.50
C LEU A 71 5.06 3.86 26.97
N SER A 72 4.83 4.94 26.24
CA SER A 72 3.72 5.85 26.51
C SER A 72 2.40 5.09 26.44
N ALA A 73 1.44 5.43 27.31
CA ALA A 73 0.09 4.88 27.24
C ALA A 73 -0.62 5.14 25.89
N ASP A 74 -0.11 6.08 25.13
CA ASP A 74 -0.58 6.44 23.79
C ASP A 74 0.16 5.70 22.65
N SER A 75 1.13 4.85 22.95
CA SER A 75 1.83 4.07 21.92
C SER A 75 0.90 3.01 21.33
N ILE A 76 1.04 2.78 20.02
CA ILE A 76 0.42 1.65 19.32
C ILE A 76 1.08 0.35 19.79
N THR A 77 0.27 -0.70 19.93
CA THR A 77 0.69 -1.98 20.52
C THR A 77 1.55 -2.83 19.59
N SER A 78 1.42 -2.62 18.27
CA SER A 78 2.14 -3.37 17.25
C SER A 78 2.96 -2.43 16.35
N PRO A 79 4.05 -2.92 15.75
CA PRO A 79 4.79 -2.13 14.77
C PRO A 79 3.91 -1.84 13.54
N VAL A 80 4.16 -0.69 12.92
CA VAL A 80 3.55 -0.31 11.64
C VAL A 80 4.58 -0.53 10.54
N ASP A 81 4.34 -1.52 9.69
CA ASP A 81 5.14 -1.73 8.50
C ASP A 81 4.64 -0.84 7.37
N HIS A 82 5.55 -0.24 6.62
CA HIS A 82 5.20 0.65 5.53
C HIS A 82 6.13 0.46 4.33
N LYS A 83 5.56 0.61 3.12
CA LYS A 83 6.28 0.54 1.84
C LYS A 83 5.76 1.60 0.89
N ALA A 84 6.64 2.13 0.06
CA ALA A 84 6.31 3.02 -1.05
C ALA A 84 7.23 2.73 -2.22
N GLU A 85 6.71 2.75 -3.46
CA GLU A 85 7.54 2.54 -4.66
C GLU A 85 8.27 3.82 -5.08
N ASP A 86 7.61 4.99 -5.02
CA ASP A 86 8.18 6.22 -5.54
C ASP A 86 8.96 6.98 -4.47
N SER A 87 8.29 7.43 -3.42
CA SER A 87 8.92 8.24 -2.38
C SER A 87 8.24 8.12 -1.02
N MET A 88 9.02 8.41 0.01
CA MET A 88 8.58 8.48 1.39
C MET A 88 9.13 9.75 2.01
N ILE A 89 8.25 10.58 2.56
CA ILE A 89 8.61 11.82 3.23
C ILE A 89 8.17 11.74 4.69
N LEU A 90 9.10 11.95 5.60
CA LEU A 90 8.81 12.08 7.03
C LEU A 90 8.90 13.55 7.43
N GLU A 91 7.76 14.14 7.73
CA GLU A 91 7.68 15.48 8.33
C GLU A 91 7.86 15.36 9.85
N VAL A 92 9.04 15.75 10.34
CA VAL A 92 9.40 15.57 11.76
C VAL A 92 8.54 16.44 12.66
N ASP A 93 8.30 17.69 12.29
CA ASP A 93 7.54 18.65 13.09
C ASP A 93 6.08 18.23 13.27
N SER A 94 5.44 17.80 12.20
CA SER A 94 4.03 17.36 12.21
C SER A 94 3.86 15.87 12.55
N ARG A 95 4.97 15.12 12.66
CA ARG A 95 4.99 13.65 12.84
C ARG A 95 4.14 12.89 11.81
N LYS A 96 4.14 13.39 10.58
CA LYS A 96 3.43 12.77 9.47
C LYS A 96 4.38 12.09 8.51
N MET A 97 3.96 10.92 8.07
CA MET A 97 4.64 10.16 7.02
C MET A 97 3.77 10.19 5.78
N LEU A 98 4.32 10.69 4.67
CA LEU A 98 3.67 10.73 3.38
C LEU A 98 4.33 9.68 2.48
N LEU A 99 3.52 8.82 1.89
CA LEU A 99 3.94 7.73 1.03
C LEU A 99 3.32 7.93 -0.36
N TYR A 100 4.12 7.78 -1.41
CA TYR A 100 3.71 7.96 -2.79
C TYR A 100 4.08 6.76 -3.66
N GLY A 101 3.25 6.52 -4.70
CA GLY A 101 3.38 5.39 -5.62
C GLY A 101 3.01 4.09 -4.91
N LYS A 102 2.30 3.18 -5.47
CA LYS A 102 1.87 1.86 -4.93
C LYS A 102 2.23 1.61 -3.46
N THR A 103 1.65 2.39 -2.58
CA THR A 103 2.00 2.39 -1.16
C THR A 103 1.26 1.30 -0.39
N GLU A 104 1.89 0.81 0.66
CA GLU A 104 1.31 -0.18 1.57
C GLU A 104 1.62 0.20 3.02
N ILE A 105 0.61 0.11 3.88
CA ILE A 105 0.78 0.15 5.34
C ILE A 105 0.13 -1.11 5.93
N LYS A 106 0.85 -1.77 6.82
CA LYS A 106 0.34 -2.92 7.60
C LYS A 106 0.40 -2.61 9.08
N TYR A 107 -0.65 -2.95 9.77
CA TYR A 107 -0.77 -2.84 11.21
C TYR A 107 -1.69 -3.95 11.72
N ASP A 108 -1.14 -4.93 12.45
CA ASP A 108 -1.85 -6.10 12.91
C ASP A 108 -2.54 -6.86 11.75
N ASP A 109 -3.85 -7.05 11.79
CA ASP A 109 -4.66 -7.68 10.73
C ASP A 109 -5.07 -6.72 9.60
N LEU A 110 -4.74 -5.43 9.74
CA LEU A 110 -5.11 -4.38 8.79
C LEU A 110 -4.00 -4.15 7.77
N GLN A 111 -4.37 -4.17 6.50
CA GLN A 111 -3.52 -3.79 5.37
C GLN A 111 -4.20 -2.72 4.53
N VAL A 112 -3.50 -1.61 4.29
CA VAL A 112 -3.97 -0.50 3.47
C VAL A 112 -3.03 -0.31 2.29
N ASN A 113 -3.58 -0.34 1.08
CA ASN A 113 -2.85 -0.11 -0.17
C ASN A 113 -3.49 1.05 -0.92
N ALA A 114 -2.70 2.00 -1.40
CA ALA A 114 -3.19 3.13 -2.19
C ALA A 114 -2.05 3.77 -3.02
N PRO A 115 -2.36 4.60 -4.01
CA PRO A 115 -1.37 5.43 -4.68
C PRO A 115 -0.74 6.49 -3.76
N THR A 116 -1.49 6.99 -2.77
CA THR A 116 -1.00 7.96 -1.79
C THR A 116 -1.55 7.62 -0.42
N ILE A 117 -0.65 7.52 0.56
CA ILE A 117 -1.01 7.33 1.97
C ILE A 117 -0.34 8.41 2.82
N VAL A 118 -1.10 8.96 3.74
CA VAL A 118 -0.60 9.86 4.80
C VAL A 118 -0.87 9.18 6.14
N PHE A 119 0.19 8.90 6.87
CA PHE A 119 0.12 8.38 8.23
C PHE A 119 0.49 9.46 9.23
N ASP A 120 -0.44 9.84 10.07
CA ASP A 120 -0.25 10.76 11.18
C ASP A 120 0.07 9.93 12.44
N GLN A 121 1.32 9.96 12.86
CA GLN A 121 1.81 9.20 14.00
C GLN A 121 1.25 9.71 15.35
N GLN A 122 0.97 11.00 15.44
CA GLN A 122 0.46 11.60 16.67
C GLN A 122 -1.00 11.22 16.92
N SER A 123 -1.84 11.35 15.91
CA SER A 123 -3.26 11.03 16.01
C SER A 123 -3.59 9.58 15.65
N GLN A 124 -2.58 8.82 15.17
CA GLN A 124 -2.67 7.41 14.74
C GLN A 124 -3.69 7.18 13.62
N TYR A 125 -3.89 8.19 12.79
CA TYR A 125 -4.73 8.10 11.60
C TYR A 125 -3.91 7.77 10.36
N VAL A 126 -4.39 6.78 9.63
CA VAL A 126 -3.99 6.56 8.23
C VAL A 126 -5.06 7.14 7.32
N THR A 127 -4.65 7.92 6.33
CA THR A 127 -5.51 8.46 5.29
C THR A 127 -4.96 8.00 3.95
N ALA A 128 -5.76 7.25 3.20
CA ALA A 128 -5.41 6.79 1.87
C ALA A 128 -6.34 7.40 0.83
N LYS A 129 -5.79 7.75 -0.34
CA LYS A 129 -6.53 8.37 -1.43
C LYS A 129 -6.23 7.67 -2.74
N MET A 130 -7.24 7.61 -3.61
CA MET A 130 -7.06 7.19 -4.99
C MET A 130 -6.10 8.12 -5.72
N GLY A 131 -5.39 7.58 -6.71
CA GLY A 131 -4.56 8.36 -7.62
C GLY A 131 -5.32 8.76 -8.87
N ARG A 132 -4.96 9.90 -9.42
CA ARG A 132 -5.37 10.34 -10.75
C ARG A 132 -4.14 10.84 -11.50
N ASP A 133 -4.09 10.60 -12.78
CA ASP A 133 -3.08 11.19 -13.65
C ASP A 133 -3.42 12.65 -14.00
N THR A 134 -2.56 13.27 -14.80
CA THR A 134 -2.75 14.66 -15.27
C THR A 134 -3.99 14.83 -16.15
N ALA A 135 -4.48 13.76 -16.77
CA ALA A 135 -5.70 13.73 -17.56
C ALA A 135 -6.96 13.45 -16.69
N GLY A 136 -6.80 13.24 -15.37
CA GLY A 136 -7.88 12.94 -14.44
C GLY A 136 -8.30 11.47 -14.42
N ILE A 137 -7.60 10.60 -15.14
CA ILE A 137 -7.88 9.16 -15.18
C ILE A 137 -7.42 8.52 -13.87
N VAL A 138 -8.26 7.66 -13.30
CA VAL A 138 -7.94 6.96 -12.04
C VAL A 138 -6.81 5.96 -12.28
N THR A 139 -5.68 6.15 -11.61
CA THR A 139 -4.49 5.28 -11.68
C THR A 139 -4.50 4.16 -10.64
N GLY A 140 -5.30 4.33 -9.60
CA GLY A 140 -5.46 3.32 -8.55
C GLY A 140 -6.45 3.77 -7.49
N MET A 141 -7.09 2.78 -6.85
CA MET A 141 -8.05 2.98 -5.77
C MET A 141 -7.39 2.71 -4.41
N ALA A 142 -7.92 3.34 -3.36
CA ALA A 142 -7.55 2.98 -2.00
C ALA A 142 -8.22 1.64 -1.63
N LYS A 143 -7.42 0.67 -1.19
CA LYS A 143 -7.87 -0.66 -0.77
C LYS A 143 -7.51 -0.87 0.70
N MET A 144 -8.47 -1.34 1.47
CA MET A 144 -8.26 -1.73 2.86
C MET A 144 -8.69 -3.19 3.02
N LYS A 145 -7.79 -4.01 3.53
CA LYS A 145 -8.07 -5.40 3.89
C LYS A 145 -8.01 -5.52 5.41
N GLN A 146 -9.05 -6.08 6.01
CA GLN A 146 -9.08 -6.43 7.43
C GLN A 146 -9.71 -7.80 7.59
N GLY A 147 -8.90 -8.75 8.05
CA GLY A 147 -9.27 -10.16 8.01
C GLY A 147 -9.59 -10.60 6.58
N GLU A 148 -10.79 -11.12 6.36
CA GLU A 148 -11.27 -11.55 5.03
C GLU A 148 -11.95 -10.43 4.22
N THR A 149 -12.33 -9.32 4.88
CA THR A 149 -13.06 -8.24 4.22
C THR A 149 -12.12 -7.32 3.46
N ILE A 150 -12.40 -7.12 2.18
CA ILE A 150 -11.71 -6.15 1.33
C ILE A 150 -12.66 -5.01 1.00
N THR A 151 -12.25 -3.79 1.33
CA THR A 151 -12.95 -2.56 0.97
C THR A 151 -12.14 -1.79 -0.05
N VAL A 152 -12.74 -1.42 -1.16
CA VAL A 152 -12.17 -0.56 -2.20
C VAL A 152 -12.90 0.79 -2.14
N SER A 153 -12.18 1.90 -2.18
CA SER A 153 -12.80 3.23 -2.02
C SER A 153 -11.98 4.32 -2.73
N ASP A 154 -12.60 5.46 -3.00
CA ASP A 154 -11.91 6.65 -3.51
C ASP A 154 -10.97 7.21 -2.45
N SER A 155 -11.44 7.25 -1.20
CA SER A 155 -10.63 7.66 -0.06
C SER A 155 -11.08 6.95 1.20
N LEU A 156 -10.13 6.72 2.09
CA LEU A 156 -10.38 6.15 3.41
C LEU A 156 -9.55 6.89 4.47
N ARG A 157 -10.11 6.95 5.65
CA ARG A 157 -9.45 7.41 6.86
C ARG A 157 -9.73 6.42 7.98
N PHE A 158 -8.69 5.89 8.61
CA PHE A 158 -8.80 4.88 9.64
C PHE A 158 -7.90 5.21 10.82
N ASN A 159 -8.37 4.97 12.03
CA ASN A 159 -7.59 5.18 13.25
C ASN A 159 -7.18 3.83 13.84
N PHE A 160 -5.89 3.61 14.00
CA PHE A 160 -5.34 2.33 14.47
C PHE A 160 -5.71 2.02 15.93
N LYS A 161 -5.75 3.03 16.79
CA LYS A 161 -6.07 2.85 18.21
C LYS A 161 -7.55 2.56 18.46
N SER A 162 -8.43 3.36 17.86
CA SER A 162 -9.87 3.24 18.09
C SER A 162 -10.57 2.26 17.15
N GLN A 163 -9.86 1.72 16.13
CA GLN A 163 -10.41 0.82 15.10
C GLN A 163 -11.60 1.44 14.34
N LYS A 164 -11.74 2.76 14.36
CA LYS A 164 -12.80 3.50 13.67
C LYS A 164 -12.32 3.97 12.30
N GLY A 165 -13.22 3.89 11.33
CA GLY A 165 -12.91 4.25 9.95
C GLY A 165 -14.02 5.02 9.27
N LEU A 166 -13.64 5.76 8.24
CA LEU A 166 -14.53 6.47 7.34
C LEU A 166 -14.02 6.28 5.92
N THR A 167 -14.89 5.81 5.02
CA THR A 167 -14.57 5.64 3.61
C THR A 167 -15.59 6.32 2.74
N TYR A 168 -15.18 6.73 1.54
CA TYR A 168 -16.02 7.39 0.56
C TYR A 168 -16.01 6.61 -0.75
N SER A 169 -17.17 6.56 -1.44
CA SER A 169 -17.38 5.83 -2.69
C SER A 169 -16.88 4.39 -2.57
N SER A 170 -17.43 3.66 -1.61
CA SER A 170 -16.89 2.38 -1.18
C SER A 170 -17.62 1.22 -1.82
N PHE A 171 -16.84 0.24 -2.26
CA PHE A 171 -17.29 -1.10 -2.60
C PHE A 171 -16.68 -2.09 -1.62
N PHE A 172 -17.49 -2.98 -1.07
CA PHE A 172 -17.03 -4.08 -0.23
C PHE A 172 -17.95 -5.28 -0.39
N GLN A 173 -17.35 -6.45 -0.30
CA GLN A 173 -18.05 -7.72 -0.30
C GLN A 173 -18.09 -8.27 1.12
N GLN A 174 -19.27 -8.72 1.54
CA GLN A 174 -19.48 -9.43 2.79
C GLN A 174 -20.30 -10.68 2.49
N ASP A 175 -19.68 -11.83 2.62
CA ASP A 175 -20.24 -13.11 2.21
C ASP A 175 -20.70 -13.04 0.73
N GLU A 176 -21.97 -13.29 0.44
CA GLU A 176 -22.56 -13.20 -0.90
C GLU A 176 -23.09 -11.79 -1.25
N LEU A 177 -22.99 -10.82 -0.33
CA LEU A 177 -23.51 -9.46 -0.53
C LEU A 177 -22.43 -8.54 -1.08
N TYR A 178 -22.70 -7.95 -2.24
CA TYR A 178 -21.93 -6.88 -2.85
C TYR A 178 -22.54 -5.53 -2.45
N ASN A 179 -21.78 -4.72 -1.73
CA ASN A 179 -22.23 -3.47 -1.15
C ASN A 179 -21.53 -2.29 -1.83
N PHE A 180 -22.32 -1.30 -2.24
CA PHE A 180 -21.85 -0.02 -2.75
C PHE A 180 -22.45 1.09 -1.90
N ALA A 181 -21.63 2.01 -1.40
CA ALA A 181 -22.14 3.14 -0.63
C ALA A 181 -21.25 4.38 -0.84
N GLU A 182 -21.89 5.55 -0.90
CA GLU A 182 -21.16 6.81 -1.02
C GLU A 182 -20.32 7.12 0.23
N LYS A 183 -20.80 6.70 1.40
CA LYS A 183 -20.11 6.93 2.66
C LYS A 183 -20.32 5.74 3.59
N VAL A 184 -19.22 5.18 4.11
CA VAL A 184 -19.26 4.12 5.12
C VAL A 184 -18.48 4.56 6.34
N LYS A 185 -19.08 4.45 7.51
CA LYS A 185 -18.48 4.75 8.81
C LYS A 185 -18.40 3.47 9.64
N LYS A 186 -17.21 2.98 9.89
CA LYS A 186 -16.93 1.90 10.81
C LYS A 186 -16.83 2.46 12.23
N ILE A 187 -17.56 1.89 13.17
CA ILE A 187 -17.58 2.31 14.57
C ILE A 187 -16.81 1.35 15.46
N ASP A 188 -16.90 0.07 15.16
CA ASP A 188 -16.21 -1.02 15.82
C ASP A 188 -15.88 -2.14 14.80
N PRO A 189 -15.14 -3.19 15.16
CA PRO A 189 -14.78 -4.27 14.23
C PRO A 189 -15.96 -4.94 13.55
N GLU A 190 -17.12 -5.00 14.21
CA GLU A 190 -18.29 -5.72 13.70
C GLU A 190 -19.37 -4.80 13.13
N THR A 191 -19.41 -3.49 13.49
CA THR A 191 -20.51 -2.59 13.16
C THR A 191 -20.07 -1.46 12.25
N PHE A 192 -20.77 -1.27 11.15
CA PHE A 192 -20.59 -0.11 10.29
C PHE A 192 -21.91 0.44 9.78
N PHE A 193 -21.91 1.72 9.50
CA PHE A 193 -23.04 2.46 8.93
C PHE A 193 -22.71 2.88 7.51
N ALA A 194 -23.64 2.66 6.61
CA ALA A 194 -23.53 3.10 5.23
C ALA A 194 -24.64 4.11 4.91
N ALA A 195 -24.32 5.09 4.11
CA ALA A 195 -25.25 6.08 3.64
C ALA A 195 -25.25 6.14 2.11
N ARG A 196 -26.46 6.31 1.55
CA ARG A 196 -26.72 6.39 0.10
C ARG A 196 -26.02 5.29 -0.68
N GLY A 197 -26.60 4.10 -0.58
CA GLY A 197 -25.98 2.94 -1.19
C GLY A 197 -26.97 1.96 -1.78
N ARG A 198 -26.41 0.85 -2.24
CA ARG A 198 -27.13 -0.32 -2.73
C ARG A 198 -26.39 -1.60 -2.37
N PHE A 199 -27.11 -2.66 -2.20
CA PHE A 199 -26.54 -4.00 -2.08
C PHE A 199 -27.24 -4.99 -3.01
N THR A 200 -26.54 -6.02 -3.41
CA THR A 200 -27.03 -7.07 -4.30
C THR A 200 -26.28 -8.38 -4.01
N THR A 201 -26.89 -9.50 -4.38
CA THR A 201 -26.22 -10.81 -4.44
C THR A 201 -25.77 -11.15 -5.87
N CYS A 202 -26.03 -10.26 -6.84
CA CYS A 202 -25.61 -10.46 -8.21
C CYS A 202 -24.14 -10.03 -8.39
N ASN A 203 -23.29 -10.95 -8.87
CA ASN A 203 -21.86 -10.75 -9.07
C ASN A 203 -21.47 -10.10 -10.41
N LEU A 204 -22.43 -9.61 -11.19
CA LEU A 204 -22.17 -8.95 -12.46
C LEU A 204 -21.77 -7.49 -12.24
N ASP A 205 -20.94 -6.94 -13.11
CA ASP A 205 -20.57 -5.52 -13.12
C ASP A 205 -21.79 -4.60 -13.18
N THR A 206 -22.80 -5.01 -13.96
CA THR A 206 -24.13 -4.40 -13.98
C THR A 206 -25.13 -5.39 -13.40
N PRO A 207 -25.47 -5.30 -12.10
CA PRO A 207 -26.38 -6.22 -11.46
C PRO A 207 -27.79 -6.15 -12.04
N HIS A 208 -28.44 -7.31 -12.23
CA HIS A 208 -29.84 -7.38 -12.69
C HIS A 208 -30.81 -6.77 -11.67
N PHE A 209 -30.47 -6.80 -10.39
CA PHE A 209 -31.27 -6.22 -9.31
C PHE A 209 -30.38 -5.68 -8.19
N ALA A 210 -30.85 -4.70 -7.49
CA ALA A 210 -30.19 -4.19 -6.28
C ALA A 210 -31.23 -3.54 -5.34
N PHE A 211 -31.01 -3.71 -4.06
CA PHE A 211 -31.75 -3.01 -3.00
C PHE A 211 -31.04 -1.69 -2.70
N ARG A 212 -31.76 -0.57 -2.85
CA ARG A 212 -31.24 0.75 -2.54
C ARG A 212 -31.63 1.15 -1.12
N PHE A 213 -30.73 1.84 -0.44
CA PHE A 213 -30.97 2.36 0.90
C PHE A 213 -30.44 3.80 1.03
N SER A 214 -31.12 4.61 1.84
CA SER A 214 -30.64 5.94 2.23
C SER A 214 -29.65 5.85 3.38
N ARG A 215 -29.93 4.97 4.34
CA ARG A 215 -29.05 4.65 5.48
C ARG A 215 -29.19 3.17 5.78
N ALA A 216 -28.09 2.52 6.10
CA ALA A 216 -28.09 1.13 6.55
C ALA A 216 -27.08 0.94 7.68
N LYS A 217 -27.43 0.09 8.64
CA LYS A 217 -26.52 -0.42 9.67
C LYS A 217 -26.23 -1.88 9.34
N PHE A 218 -24.97 -2.20 9.20
CA PHE A 218 -24.48 -3.56 9.00
C PHE A 218 -23.84 -4.05 10.29
N ILE A 219 -24.17 -5.25 10.68
CA ILE A 219 -23.54 -5.97 11.79
C ILE A 219 -22.93 -7.23 11.17
N ASN A 220 -21.62 -7.35 11.25
CA ASN A 220 -20.85 -8.39 10.57
C ASN A 220 -21.43 -9.78 10.86
N LYS A 221 -21.70 -10.56 9.79
CA LYS A 221 -22.26 -11.93 9.84
C LYS A 221 -23.61 -12.09 10.57
N LYS A 222 -24.31 -10.98 10.87
CA LYS A 222 -25.56 -11.05 11.67
C LYS A 222 -26.75 -10.38 11.01
N LEU A 223 -26.66 -9.10 10.65
CA LEU A 223 -27.84 -8.32 10.32
C LEU A 223 -27.52 -7.10 9.46
N VAL A 224 -28.43 -6.79 8.53
CA VAL A 224 -28.52 -5.51 7.84
C VAL A 224 -29.85 -4.85 8.20
N VAL A 225 -29.78 -3.63 8.71
CA VAL A 225 -30.98 -2.83 9.05
C VAL A 225 -30.94 -1.56 8.23
N THR A 226 -32.02 -1.28 7.50
CA THR A 226 -32.17 -0.09 6.62
C THR A 226 -33.23 0.85 7.15
#